data_f97ead107f6d774e27eee28cf4fa9a4d
#
_entry.id   f97ead107f6d774e27eee28cf4fa9a4d
#
_cell.length_a   1.000
_cell.length_b   1.000
_cell.length_c   1.000
_cell.angle_alpha   90.00
_cell.angle_beta   90.00
_cell.angle_gamma   90.00
#
_symmetry.space_group_name_H-M   'P 1'
#
loop_
_entity.id
_entity.type
_entity.pdbx_description
1 polymer ?
#
loop_
_entity_poly.entity_id
_entity_poly.type
_entity_poly.pdbx_seq_one_letter_code
_entity_poly.pdbx_strand_id
1 'polypeptide(L)'
;MIFVLGAMAYLRVSLLSTTIAAAIVLVVGSTLDIISVITWIVFLVIALPLNIKSFRQNFISRPLIKVYRGIMPEMSSTEKEAIEAGTTWWEADLFAGNPNWSKLHNYPKARLTADEQAFIDGPVEEVCKMLNQHEVSHVLGDLPQDVWQFLKDNGFFAMIIKKKYGGLEYSAYAQSCVLQKLAGVSSELASTVGVPNSLGPGELLQHYGTK
;
A
#
# COMPACT_ATOMS: atom_id res chain seq x y z
N MET A 1 32.52 -10.05 -14.10
CA MET A 1 32.32 -8.87 -13.24
C MET A 1 30.93 -8.25 -13.39
N ILE A 2 30.54 -7.79 -14.57
CA ILE A 2 29.22 -7.15 -14.80
C ILE A 2 28.05 -8.04 -14.36
N PHE A 3 28.09 -9.34 -14.67
CA PHE A 3 27.05 -10.30 -14.30
C PHE A 3 26.91 -10.45 -12.78
N VAL A 4 28.02 -10.50 -12.05
CA VAL A 4 28.01 -10.61 -10.58
C VAL A 4 27.46 -9.35 -9.96
N LEU A 5 27.89 -8.17 -10.41
CA LEU A 5 27.36 -6.89 -9.94
C LEU A 5 25.88 -6.73 -10.25
N GLY A 6 25.46 -7.17 -11.46
CA GLY A 6 24.04 -7.19 -11.85
C GLY A 6 23.20 -8.11 -10.95
N ALA A 7 23.68 -9.32 -10.66
CA ALA A 7 23.01 -10.25 -9.75
C ALA A 7 22.91 -9.70 -8.33
N MET A 8 23.97 -9.06 -7.82
CA MET A 8 23.98 -8.44 -6.49
C MET A 8 23.01 -7.26 -6.41
N ALA A 9 22.90 -6.47 -7.48
CA ALA A 9 21.91 -5.38 -7.56
C ALA A 9 20.48 -5.94 -7.59
N TYR A 10 20.23 -6.98 -8.37
CA TYR A 10 18.94 -7.66 -8.45
C TYR A 10 18.52 -8.26 -7.10
N LEU A 11 19.45 -8.89 -6.40
CA LEU A 11 19.23 -9.47 -5.06
C LEU A 11 19.21 -8.41 -3.93
N ARG A 12 19.31 -7.12 -4.27
CA ARG A 12 19.32 -6.01 -3.30
C ARG A 12 20.38 -6.16 -2.20
N VAL A 13 21.56 -6.68 -2.56
CA VAL A 13 22.67 -6.83 -1.62
C VAL A 13 23.12 -5.43 -1.14
N SER A 14 23.52 -5.32 0.13
CA SER A 14 23.94 -4.04 0.70
C SER A 14 25.11 -3.41 -0.09
N LEU A 15 25.16 -2.08 -0.12
CA LEU A 15 26.24 -1.36 -0.80
C LEU A 15 27.62 -1.76 -0.29
N LEU A 16 27.76 -1.94 1.03
CA LEU A 16 29.02 -2.39 1.64
C LEU A 16 29.41 -3.78 1.13
N SER A 17 28.48 -4.73 1.14
CA SER A 17 28.73 -6.10 0.66
C SER A 17 29.11 -6.12 -0.82
N THR A 18 28.44 -5.29 -1.64
CA THR A 18 28.76 -5.13 -3.07
C THR A 18 30.17 -4.55 -3.26
N THR A 19 30.53 -3.55 -2.45
CA THR A 19 31.87 -2.96 -2.48
C THR A 19 32.94 -3.95 -2.08
N ILE A 20 32.71 -4.75 -1.03
CA ILE A 20 33.64 -5.81 -0.60
C ILE A 20 33.81 -6.86 -1.71
N ALA A 21 32.71 -7.32 -2.31
CA ALA A 21 32.77 -8.29 -3.41
C ALA A 21 33.55 -7.73 -4.62
N ALA A 22 33.32 -6.46 -4.99
CA ALA A 22 34.08 -5.80 -6.04
C ALA A 22 35.57 -5.69 -5.69
N ALA A 23 35.92 -5.36 -4.44
CA ALA A 23 37.30 -5.31 -3.99
C ALA A 23 37.98 -6.68 -4.09
N ILE A 24 37.30 -7.76 -3.71
CA ILE A 24 37.81 -9.13 -3.82
C ILE A 24 38.11 -9.48 -5.29
N VAL A 25 37.20 -9.15 -6.20
CA VAL A 25 37.42 -9.36 -7.65
C VAL A 25 38.64 -8.57 -8.16
N LEU A 26 38.83 -7.33 -7.69
CA LEU A 26 39.99 -6.53 -8.05
C LEU A 26 41.29 -7.12 -7.48
N VAL A 27 41.30 -7.63 -6.26
CA VAL A 27 42.45 -8.30 -5.67
C VAL A 27 42.85 -9.53 -6.51
N VAL A 28 41.87 -10.39 -6.82
CA VAL A 28 42.12 -11.58 -7.65
C VAL A 28 42.66 -11.20 -9.03
N GLY A 29 42.03 -10.19 -9.66
CA GLY A 29 42.50 -9.70 -10.97
C GLY A 29 43.90 -9.07 -10.93
N SER A 30 44.28 -8.46 -9.80
CA SER A 30 45.66 -7.94 -9.59
C SER A 30 46.67 -9.04 -9.46
N THR A 31 46.35 -10.16 -8.81
CA THR A 31 47.27 -11.33 -8.69
C THR A 31 47.48 -12.04 -10.04
N LEU A 32 46.60 -11.80 -11.02
CA LEU A 32 46.68 -12.31 -12.38
C LEU A 32 47.30 -11.31 -13.36
N ASP A 33 47.83 -10.20 -12.87
CA ASP A 33 48.39 -9.08 -13.67
C ASP A 33 47.40 -8.47 -14.70
N ILE A 34 46.11 -8.65 -14.49
CA ILE A 34 45.03 -8.13 -15.38
C ILE A 34 44.60 -6.71 -14.97
N ILE A 35 44.75 -6.32 -13.71
CA ILE A 35 44.21 -5.09 -13.12
C ILE A 35 45.35 -4.08 -12.89
N SER A 36 45.22 -2.89 -13.48
CA SER A 36 46.18 -1.80 -13.28
C SER A 36 45.90 -0.97 -12.00
N VAL A 37 46.92 -0.24 -11.57
CA VAL A 37 46.81 0.72 -10.45
C VAL A 37 45.73 1.77 -10.70
N ILE A 38 45.53 2.18 -11.94
CA ILE A 38 44.50 3.13 -12.33
C ILE A 38 43.10 2.61 -11.97
N THR A 39 42.85 1.31 -12.19
CA THR A 39 41.55 0.67 -11.84
C THR A 39 41.29 0.74 -10.35
N TRP A 40 42.32 0.57 -9.53
CA TRP A 40 42.21 0.71 -8.06
C TRP A 40 41.91 2.16 -7.65
N ILE A 41 42.56 3.13 -8.27
CA ILE A 41 42.29 4.56 -8.01
C ILE A 41 40.83 4.89 -8.32
N VAL A 42 40.35 4.50 -9.52
CA VAL A 42 38.94 4.73 -9.93
C VAL A 42 37.98 4.03 -8.96
N PHE A 43 38.26 2.79 -8.60
CA PHE A 43 37.43 2.08 -7.64
C PHE A 43 37.35 2.79 -6.29
N LEU A 44 38.48 3.23 -5.73
CA LEU A 44 38.50 3.91 -4.42
C LEU A 44 37.80 5.28 -4.48
N VAL A 45 38.00 6.03 -5.57
CA VAL A 45 37.33 7.34 -5.78
C VAL A 45 35.80 7.20 -5.79
N ILE A 46 35.28 6.07 -6.25
CA ILE A 46 33.82 5.81 -6.28
C ILE A 46 33.38 5.15 -4.95
N ALA A 47 34.09 4.14 -4.50
CA ALA A 47 33.68 3.32 -3.36
C ALA A 47 33.70 4.07 -2.03
N LEU A 48 34.72 4.89 -1.77
CA LEU A 48 34.86 5.62 -0.51
C LEU A 48 33.70 6.63 -0.31
N PRO A 49 33.40 7.54 -1.24
CA PRO A 49 32.29 8.49 -1.08
C PRO A 49 30.93 7.81 -0.89
N LEU A 50 30.69 6.71 -1.59
CA LEU A 50 29.42 5.99 -1.50
C LEU A 50 29.26 5.26 -0.17
N ASN A 51 30.31 4.70 0.41
CA ASN A 51 30.25 3.95 1.67
C ASN A 51 30.35 4.84 2.91
N ILE A 52 30.94 6.04 2.82
CA ILE A 52 30.98 6.99 3.94
C ILE A 52 29.62 7.70 4.01
N LYS A 53 28.78 7.28 4.96
CA LYS A 53 27.41 7.78 5.12
C LYS A 53 27.32 9.30 5.15
N SER A 54 28.19 9.96 5.93
CA SER A 54 28.18 11.42 6.06
C SER A 54 28.52 12.10 4.74
N PHE A 55 29.51 11.60 4.00
CA PHE A 55 29.88 12.14 2.69
C PHE A 55 28.73 11.97 1.68
N ARG A 56 28.20 10.74 1.55
CA ARG A 56 27.09 10.44 0.67
C ARG A 56 25.88 11.32 0.97
N GLN A 57 25.53 11.49 2.26
CA GLN A 57 24.38 12.31 2.63
C GLN A 57 24.59 13.78 2.30
N ASN A 58 25.76 14.35 2.59
CA ASN A 58 25.99 15.79 2.43
C ASN A 58 26.24 16.19 0.97
N PHE A 59 26.99 15.39 0.20
CA PHE A 59 27.43 15.75 -1.14
C PHE A 59 26.62 15.12 -2.26
N ILE A 60 25.86 14.04 -2.00
CA ILE A 60 25.07 13.36 -3.01
C ILE A 60 23.58 13.45 -2.69
N SER A 61 23.13 12.87 -1.55
CA SER A 61 21.71 12.73 -1.28
C SER A 61 20.99 14.06 -1.03
N ARG A 62 21.57 14.94 -0.20
CA ARG A 62 20.95 16.24 0.11
C ARG A 62 20.82 17.17 -1.11
N PRO A 63 21.84 17.34 -1.97
CA PRO A 63 21.69 18.12 -3.20
C PRO A 63 20.63 17.54 -4.13
N LEU A 64 20.61 16.22 -4.33
CA LEU A 64 19.60 15.54 -5.16
C LEU A 64 18.19 15.72 -4.60
N ILE A 65 18.00 15.57 -3.28
CA ILE A 65 16.69 15.79 -2.63
C ILE A 65 16.25 17.25 -2.81
N LYS A 66 17.17 18.22 -2.73
CA LYS A 66 16.84 19.63 -2.95
C LYS A 66 16.32 19.89 -4.35
N VAL A 67 16.99 19.33 -5.36
CA VAL A 67 16.53 19.40 -6.77
C VAL A 67 15.19 18.72 -6.93
N TYR A 68 15.03 17.51 -6.40
CA TYR A 68 13.80 16.75 -6.48
C TYR A 68 12.61 17.48 -5.84
N ARG A 69 12.80 18.08 -4.67
CA ARG A 69 11.77 18.89 -4.00
C ARG A 69 11.32 20.10 -4.82
N GLY A 70 12.21 20.68 -5.63
CA GLY A 70 11.85 21.80 -6.53
C GLY A 70 11.01 21.37 -7.74
N ILE A 71 11.02 20.07 -8.07
CA ILE A 71 10.24 19.50 -9.20
C ILE A 71 8.89 18.95 -8.71
N MET A 72 8.78 18.59 -7.41
CA MET A 72 7.54 18.08 -6.84
C MET A 72 6.47 19.19 -6.79
N PRO A 73 5.20 18.86 -7.11
CA PRO A 73 4.10 19.78 -6.91
C PRO A 73 3.99 20.16 -5.42
N GLU A 74 3.58 21.40 -5.16
CA GLU A 74 3.32 21.84 -3.80
C GLU A 74 2.15 21.05 -3.19
N MET A 75 2.35 20.64 -1.94
CA MET A 75 1.30 19.95 -1.18
C MET A 75 0.21 20.96 -0.81
N SER A 76 -1.06 20.60 -1.02
CA SER A 76 -2.18 21.44 -0.59
C SER A 76 -2.23 21.59 0.93
N SER A 77 -2.86 22.68 1.41
CA SER A 77 -3.04 22.88 2.85
C SER A 77 -3.76 21.73 3.54
N THR A 78 -4.80 21.20 2.88
CA THR A 78 -5.59 20.06 3.38
C THR A 78 -4.76 18.79 3.51
N GLU A 79 -3.92 18.47 2.51
CA GLU A 79 -3.02 17.31 2.57
C GLU A 79 -2.00 17.47 3.70
N LYS A 80 -1.46 18.67 3.86
CA LYS A 80 -0.51 18.98 4.95
C LYS A 80 -1.17 18.81 6.32
N GLU A 81 -2.35 19.36 6.51
CA GLU A 81 -3.12 19.21 7.75
C GLU A 81 -3.46 17.74 8.04
N ALA A 82 -3.86 16.96 7.02
CA ALA A 82 -4.14 15.53 7.16
C ALA A 82 -2.89 14.74 7.57
N ILE A 83 -1.72 15.04 7.01
CA ILE A 83 -0.47 14.38 7.37
C ILE A 83 -0.01 14.80 8.79
N GLU A 84 -0.16 16.06 9.16
CA GLU A 84 0.23 16.57 10.49
C GLU A 84 -0.71 16.05 11.60
N ALA A 85 -2.01 15.86 11.30
CA ALA A 85 -2.98 15.32 12.25
C ALA A 85 -2.97 13.79 12.31
N GLY A 86 -2.51 13.12 11.25
CA GLY A 86 -2.54 11.67 11.13
C GLY A 86 -1.46 10.97 11.94
N THR A 87 -1.81 9.79 12.46
CA THR A 87 -0.84 8.84 12.99
C THR A 87 -0.47 7.84 11.90
N THR A 88 0.82 7.73 11.61
CA THR A 88 1.31 6.70 10.69
C THR A 88 1.54 5.40 11.46
N TRP A 89 1.18 4.28 10.85
CA TRP A 89 1.43 2.98 11.41
C TRP A 89 2.64 2.31 10.70
N TRP A 90 2.56 1.03 10.35
CA TRP A 90 3.63 0.27 9.70
C TRP A 90 3.97 0.77 8.29
N GLU A 91 3.03 1.43 7.61
CA GLU A 91 3.22 2.03 6.29
C GLU A 91 4.39 3.03 6.27
N ALA A 92 4.61 3.75 7.37
CA ALA A 92 5.75 4.66 7.48
C ALA A 92 7.10 3.94 7.34
N ASP A 93 7.22 2.73 7.92
CA ASP A 93 8.42 1.91 7.81
C ASP A 93 8.62 1.42 6.36
N LEU A 94 7.52 1.09 5.66
CA LEU A 94 7.53 0.69 4.25
C LEU A 94 8.06 1.82 3.36
N PHE A 95 7.51 3.02 3.49
CA PHE A 95 7.93 4.20 2.72
C PHE A 95 9.33 4.69 3.11
N ALA A 96 9.79 4.44 4.33
CA ALA A 96 11.17 4.71 4.74
C ALA A 96 12.20 3.75 4.10
N GLY A 97 11.74 2.71 3.40
CA GLY A 97 12.60 1.75 2.72
C GLY A 97 13.25 0.69 3.62
N ASN A 98 12.88 0.65 4.88
CA ASN A 98 13.40 -0.34 5.86
C ASN A 98 12.26 -0.86 6.76
N PRO A 99 11.27 -1.59 6.20
CA PRO A 99 10.10 -2.02 6.94
C PRO A 99 10.43 -3.06 8.01
N ASN A 100 9.85 -2.86 9.19
CA ASN A 100 9.90 -3.85 10.25
C ASN A 100 8.84 -4.95 10.02
N TRP A 101 9.21 -5.97 9.27
CA TRP A 101 8.32 -7.09 8.95
C TRP A 101 7.81 -7.84 10.18
N SER A 102 8.64 -7.94 11.24
CA SER A 102 8.22 -8.60 12.48
C SER A 102 7.04 -7.89 13.14
N LYS A 103 6.97 -6.56 13.07
CA LYS A 103 5.83 -5.78 13.57
C LYS A 103 4.54 -6.15 12.83
N LEU A 104 4.61 -6.30 11.50
CA LEU A 104 3.46 -6.69 10.69
C LEU A 104 3.05 -8.15 10.94
N HIS A 105 4.01 -9.08 10.96
CA HIS A 105 3.73 -10.51 11.17
C HIS A 105 3.18 -10.84 12.55
N ASN A 106 3.60 -10.09 13.58
CA ASN A 106 3.13 -10.27 14.96
C ASN A 106 1.84 -9.50 15.26
N TYR A 107 1.31 -8.75 14.31
CA TYR A 107 0.05 -8.04 14.50
C TYR A 107 -1.10 -9.04 14.64
N PRO A 108 -2.04 -8.82 15.58
CA PRO A 108 -3.17 -9.72 15.77
C PRO A 108 -3.97 -9.88 14.48
N LYS A 109 -4.23 -11.13 14.08
CA LYS A 109 -5.04 -11.42 12.90
C LYS A 109 -6.49 -10.99 13.17
N ALA A 110 -7.04 -10.16 12.30
CA ALA A 110 -8.45 -9.84 12.30
C ALA A 110 -9.29 -11.11 12.08
N ARG A 111 -10.44 -11.18 12.77
CA ARG A 111 -11.40 -12.29 12.63
C ARG A 111 -12.79 -11.70 12.50
N LEU A 112 -13.61 -12.36 11.72
CA LEU A 112 -15.02 -12.04 11.60
C LEU A 112 -15.77 -12.53 12.84
N THR A 113 -16.76 -11.77 13.28
CA THR A 113 -17.77 -12.22 14.22
C THR A 113 -18.73 -13.19 13.54
N ALA A 114 -19.55 -13.90 14.31
CA ALA A 114 -20.55 -14.80 13.75
C ALA A 114 -21.58 -14.06 12.87
N ASP A 115 -21.99 -12.85 13.28
CA ASP A 115 -22.93 -12.00 12.53
C ASP A 115 -22.31 -11.53 11.21
N GLU A 116 -21.05 -11.10 11.22
CA GLU A 116 -20.32 -10.67 10.02
C GLU A 116 -20.15 -11.83 9.04
N GLN A 117 -19.82 -13.01 9.55
CA GLN A 117 -19.70 -14.21 8.72
C GLN A 117 -21.06 -14.60 8.11
N ALA A 118 -22.12 -14.58 8.91
CA ALA A 118 -23.47 -14.88 8.43
C ALA A 118 -23.95 -13.91 7.34
N PHE A 119 -23.58 -12.63 7.45
CA PHE A 119 -23.87 -11.63 6.41
C PHE A 119 -23.15 -11.93 5.11
N ILE A 120 -21.89 -12.35 5.19
CA ILE A 120 -21.07 -12.71 4.00
C ILE A 120 -21.59 -13.98 3.34
N ASP A 121 -22.02 -14.99 4.12
CA ASP A 121 -22.49 -16.28 3.62
C ASP A 121 -23.96 -16.25 3.18
N GLY A 122 -24.74 -15.28 3.66
CA GLY A 122 -26.13 -15.06 3.31
C GLY A 122 -26.32 -13.90 2.31
N PRO A 123 -26.63 -12.68 2.80
CA PRO A 123 -26.98 -11.54 1.95
C PRO A 123 -25.98 -11.23 0.86
N VAL A 124 -24.66 -11.31 1.16
CA VAL A 124 -23.61 -11.03 0.16
C VAL A 124 -23.60 -12.10 -0.93
N GLU A 125 -23.75 -13.36 -0.56
CA GLU A 125 -23.83 -14.46 -1.53
C GLU A 125 -25.09 -14.35 -2.41
N GLU A 126 -26.21 -13.94 -1.81
CA GLU A 126 -27.47 -13.78 -2.50
C GLU A 126 -27.41 -12.66 -3.53
N VAL A 127 -26.95 -11.47 -3.17
CA VAL A 127 -26.83 -10.35 -4.12
C VAL A 127 -25.86 -10.68 -5.25
N CYS A 128 -24.82 -11.44 -5.01
CA CYS A 128 -23.90 -11.91 -6.06
C CYS A 128 -24.60 -12.80 -7.08
N LYS A 129 -25.58 -13.62 -6.64
CA LYS A 129 -26.38 -14.49 -7.54
C LYS A 129 -27.45 -13.75 -8.34
N MET A 130 -27.92 -12.59 -7.82
CA MET A 130 -28.93 -11.78 -8.51
C MET A 130 -28.37 -11.05 -9.74
N LEU A 131 -27.04 -10.91 -9.85
CA LEU A 131 -26.42 -10.08 -10.88
C LEU A 131 -26.09 -10.86 -12.16
N ASN A 132 -26.45 -10.24 -13.28
CA ASN A 132 -25.89 -10.54 -14.59
C ASN A 132 -24.93 -9.39 -14.98
N GLN A 133 -23.64 -9.60 -14.86
CA GLN A 133 -22.62 -8.56 -15.11
C GLN A 133 -22.72 -7.99 -16.54
N HIS A 134 -23.03 -8.81 -17.54
CA HIS A 134 -23.20 -8.34 -18.91
C HIS A 134 -24.36 -7.34 -19.03
N GLU A 135 -25.47 -7.65 -18.37
CA GLU A 135 -26.66 -6.77 -18.35
C GLU A 135 -26.36 -5.44 -17.66
N VAL A 136 -25.69 -5.49 -16.50
CA VAL A 136 -25.27 -4.28 -15.75
C VAL A 136 -24.37 -3.39 -16.61
N SER A 137 -23.32 -3.94 -17.19
CA SER A 137 -22.29 -3.13 -17.86
C SER A 137 -22.66 -2.71 -19.28
N HIS A 138 -23.47 -3.50 -20.00
CA HIS A 138 -23.68 -3.29 -21.44
C HIS A 138 -25.11 -2.94 -21.83
N VAL A 139 -26.09 -3.19 -20.96
CA VAL A 139 -27.50 -2.95 -21.25
C VAL A 139 -28.06 -1.81 -20.40
N LEU A 140 -27.90 -1.91 -19.08
CA LEU A 140 -28.51 -0.96 -18.14
C LEU A 140 -27.58 0.23 -17.84
N GLY A 141 -26.27 0.00 -17.76
CA GLY A 141 -25.34 1.02 -17.26
C GLY A 141 -25.53 1.35 -15.76
N ASP A 142 -26.31 0.55 -15.07
CA ASP A 142 -26.63 0.66 -13.64
C ASP A 142 -27.02 -0.71 -13.07
N LEU A 143 -27.13 -0.83 -11.75
CA LEU A 143 -27.66 -2.03 -11.10
C LEU A 143 -29.16 -2.16 -11.36
N PRO A 144 -29.68 -3.41 -11.52
CA PRO A 144 -31.11 -3.67 -11.58
C PRO A 144 -31.87 -3.15 -10.35
N GLN A 145 -33.11 -2.77 -10.52
CA GLN A 145 -33.93 -2.15 -9.46
C GLN A 145 -34.15 -3.08 -8.24
N ASP A 146 -34.32 -4.37 -8.49
CA ASP A 146 -34.43 -5.39 -7.43
C ASP A 146 -33.14 -5.54 -6.64
N VAL A 147 -31.98 -5.45 -7.27
CA VAL A 147 -30.67 -5.42 -6.61
C VAL A 147 -30.54 -4.17 -5.74
N TRP A 148 -30.88 -2.99 -6.26
CA TRP A 148 -30.92 -1.75 -5.48
C TRP A 148 -31.80 -1.87 -4.23
N GLN A 149 -32.99 -2.46 -4.37
CA GLN A 149 -33.88 -2.67 -3.23
C GLN A 149 -33.31 -3.66 -2.23
N PHE A 150 -32.76 -4.77 -2.71
CA PHE A 150 -32.11 -5.78 -1.86
C PHE A 150 -30.97 -5.19 -1.03
N LEU A 151 -30.11 -4.35 -1.64
CA LEU A 151 -29.00 -3.68 -0.95
C LEU A 151 -29.51 -2.77 0.19
N LYS A 152 -30.59 -2.03 -0.05
CA LYS A 152 -31.21 -1.14 0.95
C LYS A 152 -31.81 -1.94 2.09
N ASP A 153 -32.58 -2.97 1.80
CA ASP A 153 -33.30 -3.77 2.80
C ASP A 153 -32.36 -4.57 3.70
N ASN A 154 -31.19 -4.95 3.18
CA ASN A 154 -30.19 -5.70 3.94
C ASN A 154 -29.07 -4.84 4.54
N GLY A 155 -29.17 -3.50 4.50
CA GLY A 155 -28.25 -2.60 5.20
C GLY A 155 -26.84 -2.48 4.60
N PHE A 156 -26.63 -2.84 3.33
CA PHE A 156 -25.31 -2.76 2.67
C PHE A 156 -24.71 -1.36 2.67
N PHE A 157 -25.52 -0.31 2.74
CA PHE A 157 -25.05 1.07 2.73
C PHE A 157 -24.69 1.62 4.12
N ALA A 158 -24.89 0.83 5.17
CA ALA A 158 -24.67 1.24 6.56
C ALA A 158 -23.89 0.17 7.35
N MET A 159 -23.00 -0.58 6.69
CA MET A 159 -22.26 -1.66 7.33
C MET A 159 -21.41 -1.17 8.51
N ILE A 160 -20.71 -0.04 8.35
CA ILE A 160 -19.81 0.53 9.38
C ILE A 160 -20.55 1.43 10.39
N ILE A 161 -21.80 1.81 10.10
CA ILE A 161 -22.57 2.69 10.96
C ILE A 161 -23.00 1.94 12.22
N LYS A 162 -22.91 2.60 13.37
CA LYS A 162 -23.27 2.00 14.67
C LYS A 162 -24.73 1.58 14.72
N LYS A 163 -25.02 0.45 15.38
CA LYS A 163 -26.37 -0.08 15.57
C LYS A 163 -27.34 0.95 16.17
N LYS A 164 -26.86 1.82 17.09
CA LYS A 164 -27.66 2.90 17.68
C LYS A 164 -28.17 3.93 16.67
N TYR A 165 -27.58 3.98 15.48
CA TYR A 165 -28.00 4.84 14.37
C TYR A 165 -28.66 4.05 13.22
N GLY A 166 -28.97 2.77 13.44
CA GLY A 166 -29.62 1.91 12.46
C GLY A 166 -28.66 1.18 11.50
N GLY A 167 -27.35 1.23 11.74
CA GLY A 167 -26.38 0.48 10.95
C GLY A 167 -26.08 -0.92 11.49
N LEU A 168 -25.17 -1.64 10.82
CA LEU A 168 -24.79 -3.00 11.16
C LEU A 168 -23.63 -3.07 12.18
N GLU A 169 -22.86 -2.00 12.32
CA GLU A 169 -21.69 -1.89 13.20
C GLU A 169 -20.63 -2.96 12.94
N TYR A 170 -20.42 -3.28 11.66
CA TYR A 170 -19.42 -4.26 11.25
C TYR A 170 -18.01 -3.67 11.30
N SER A 171 -17.04 -4.55 11.49
CA SER A 171 -15.61 -4.19 11.48
C SER A 171 -15.13 -3.78 10.08
N ALA A 172 -14.06 -2.98 10.04
CA ALA A 172 -13.38 -2.67 8.77
C ALA A 172 -12.91 -3.92 8.03
N TYR A 173 -12.59 -4.99 8.77
CA TYR A 173 -12.23 -6.29 8.18
C TYR A 173 -13.42 -6.94 7.49
N ALA A 174 -14.59 -6.96 8.13
CA ALA A 174 -15.81 -7.47 7.51
C ALA A 174 -16.18 -6.68 6.26
N GLN A 175 -16.13 -5.34 6.32
CA GLN A 175 -16.33 -4.50 5.13
C GLN A 175 -15.37 -4.87 4.00
N SER A 176 -14.10 -5.07 4.29
CA SER A 176 -13.11 -5.48 3.30
C SER A 176 -13.44 -6.84 2.67
N CYS A 177 -13.85 -7.81 3.48
CA CYS A 177 -14.27 -9.14 3.00
C CYS A 177 -15.52 -9.06 2.11
N VAL A 178 -16.51 -8.24 2.50
CA VAL A 178 -17.72 -8.01 1.68
C VAL A 178 -17.34 -7.40 0.34
N LEU A 179 -16.59 -6.30 0.34
CA LEU A 179 -16.18 -5.63 -0.90
C LEU A 179 -15.32 -6.52 -1.79
N GLN A 180 -14.45 -7.34 -1.23
CA GLN A 180 -13.66 -8.32 -1.99
C GLN A 180 -14.56 -9.33 -2.70
N LYS A 181 -15.59 -9.84 -2.03
CA LYS A 181 -16.53 -10.79 -2.61
C LYS A 181 -17.38 -10.16 -3.71
N LEU A 182 -17.92 -8.97 -3.46
CA LEU A 182 -18.69 -8.22 -4.45
C LEU A 182 -17.86 -7.86 -5.70
N ALA A 183 -16.62 -7.41 -5.51
CA ALA A 183 -15.71 -7.07 -6.60
C ALA A 183 -15.32 -8.28 -7.46
N GLY A 184 -15.35 -9.47 -6.89
CA GLY A 184 -15.16 -10.72 -7.66
C GLY A 184 -16.29 -11.01 -8.65
N VAL A 185 -17.46 -10.37 -8.50
CA VAL A 185 -18.64 -10.54 -9.38
C VAL A 185 -18.87 -9.29 -10.24
N SER A 186 -18.83 -8.10 -9.61
CA SER A 186 -19.11 -6.83 -10.29
C SER A 186 -18.35 -5.69 -9.62
N SER A 187 -17.59 -4.93 -10.42
CA SER A 187 -16.92 -3.71 -9.97
C SER A 187 -17.94 -2.60 -9.66
N GLU A 188 -19.03 -2.53 -10.39
CA GLU A 188 -20.12 -1.57 -10.21
C GLU A 188 -20.81 -1.81 -8.87
N LEU A 189 -21.14 -3.07 -8.56
CA LEU A 189 -21.74 -3.46 -7.28
C LEU A 189 -20.79 -3.14 -6.10
N ALA A 190 -19.52 -3.50 -6.22
CA ALA A 190 -18.53 -3.23 -5.17
C ALA A 190 -18.35 -1.73 -4.95
N SER A 191 -18.31 -0.92 -6.01
CA SER A 191 -18.20 0.54 -5.91
C SER A 191 -19.45 1.16 -5.29
N THR A 192 -20.62 0.70 -5.70
CA THR A 192 -21.91 1.18 -5.17
C THR A 192 -22.02 0.95 -3.66
N VAL A 193 -21.63 -0.21 -3.17
CA VAL A 193 -21.62 -0.54 -1.75
C VAL A 193 -20.42 0.10 -1.02
N GLY A 194 -19.27 0.16 -1.67
CA GLY A 194 -18.03 0.67 -1.08
C GLY A 194 -18.07 2.17 -0.77
N VAL A 195 -18.60 2.98 -1.67
CA VAL A 195 -18.58 4.45 -1.53
C VAL A 195 -19.29 4.93 -0.26
N PRO A 196 -20.52 4.55 0.07
CA PRO A 196 -21.19 4.99 1.31
C PRO A 196 -20.46 4.54 2.56
N ASN A 197 -19.84 3.37 2.54
CA ASN A 197 -19.14 2.80 3.69
C ASN A 197 -17.69 3.28 3.86
N SER A 198 -17.08 3.87 2.84
CA SER A 198 -15.67 4.28 2.87
C SER A 198 -15.48 5.79 2.73
N LEU A 199 -16.27 6.44 1.87
CA LEU A 199 -16.14 7.86 1.53
C LEU A 199 -17.37 8.69 1.94
N GLY A 200 -18.41 8.02 2.40
CA GLY A 200 -19.65 8.67 2.81
C GLY A 200 -19.50 9.49 4.09
N PRO A 201 -20.29 10.56 4.25
CA PRO A 201 -20.28 11.40 5.45
C PRO A 201 -20.78 10.66 6.69
N GLY A 202 -21.39 9.48 6.56
CA GLY A 202 -22.01 8.74 7.65
C GLY A 202 -21.05 8.43 8.80
N GLU A 203 -19.81 8.02 8.49
CA GLU A 203 -18.81 7.76 9.51
C GLU A 203 -18.39 9.04 10.23
N LEU A 204 -18.18 10.13 9.51
CA LEU A 204 -17.85 11.43 10.11
C LEU A 204 -18.99 11.94 10.99
N LEU A 205 -20.24 11.82 10.52
CA LEU A 205 -21.41 12.24 11.28
C LEU A 205 -21.59 11.42 12.57
N GLN A 206 -21.34 10.11 12.55
CA GLN A 206 -21.45 9.30 13.78
C GLN A 206 -20.39 9.63 14.83
N HIS A 207 -19.22 10.14 14.41
CA HIS A 207 -18.13 10.50 15.31
C HIS A 207 -18.17 11.97 15.75
N TYR A 208 -18.50 12.89 14.84
CA TYR A 208 -18.38 14.33 15.03
C TYR A 208 -19.70 15.09 14.83
N GLY A 209 -20.78 14.42 14.45
CA GLY A 209 -22.08 15.05 14.27
C GLY A 209 -22.67 15.55 15.59
N THR A 210 -23.40 16.67 15.51
CA THR A 210 -24.20 17.20 16.63
C THR A 210 -25.47 16.36 16.80
N LYS A 211 -25.98 16.30 18.05
CA LYS A 211 -27.25 15.64 18.35
C LYS A 211 -28.41 16.47 17.85
#